data_4d6a4fe9bb9f840577963503bc06fc07
#
_entry.id   4d6a4fe9bb9f840577963503bc06fc07
#
_cell.length_a   1.000
_cell.length_b   1.000
_cell.length_c   1.000
_cell.angle_alpha   90.00
_cell.angle_beta   90.00
_cell.angle_gamma   90.00
#
_symmetry.space_group_name_H-M   'P 1'
#
loop_
_entity.id
_entity.type
_entity.pdbx_description
1 polymer ?
#
loop_
_entity_poly.entity_id
_entity_poly.type
_entity_poly.pdbx_seq_one_letter_code
_entity_poly.pdbx_strand_id
1 'polypeptide(L)'
;MLRQGGIADQTVGAQKIWLGYVELGPGLVSAVHHHGEAESGIYIISGHARFCSGERLDDPQDAQAGDFVWVPPHLVHVEMNMSMNEPVRMVVARSTQAALTFNVPTPDGWTPPR
;
A
#
# COMPACT_ATOMS: atom_id res chain seq x y z
N MET A 1 10.16 3.57 2.61
CA MET A 1 9.00 2.94 3.30
C MET A 1 9.51 2.00 4.37
N LEU A 2 9.06 2.16 5.59
CA LEU A 2 9.38 1.26 6.69
C LEU A 2 8.35 0.15 6.77
N ARG A 3 8.79 -1.10 6.94
CA ARG A 3 7.93 -2.28 7.13
C ARG A 3 8.43 -3.12 8.29
N GLN A 4 7.53 -3.48 9.19
CA GLN A 4 7.83 -4.32 10.34
C GLN A 4 6.76 -5.39 10.48
N GLY A 5 7.10 -6.65 10.19
CA GLY A 5 6.19 -7.76 10.40
C GLY A 5 5.97 -8.00 11.88
N GLY A 6 4.72 -8.00 12.32
CA GLY A 6 4.35 -8.37 13.68
C GLY A 6 3.96 -9.84 13.75
N ILE A 7 3.04 -10.25 12.89
CA ILE A 7 2.65 -11.65 12.72
C ILE A 7 3.08 -12.08 11.34
N ALA A 8 4.10 -12.92 11.26
CA ALA A 8 4.71 -13.33 10.01
C ALA A 8 5.40 -14.69 10.22
N ASP A 9 5.85 -15.30 9.14
CA ASP A 9 6.63 -16.53 9.21
C ASP A 9 7.85 -16.35 10.11
N GLN A 10 8.56 -15.25 9.95
CA GLN A 10 9.81 -14.99 10.68
C GLN A 10 9.62 -14.66 12.16
N THR A 11 8.41 -14.28 12.58
CA THR A 11 8.14 -13.92 13.97
C THR A 11 7.48 -15.04 14.74
N VAL A 12 6.43 -15.63 14.20
CA VAL A 12 5.61 -16.64 14.92
C VAL A 12 5.35 -17.88 14.11
N GLY A 13 5.96 -18.03 12.93
CA GLY A 13 5.73 -19.18 12.05
C GLY A 13 4.37 -19.14 11.35
N ALA A 14 3.80 -17.96 11.15
CA ALA A 14 2.54 -17.83 10.42
C ALA A 14 2.72 -18.35 8.98
N GLN A 15 1.73 -19.08 8.49
CA GLN A 15 1.83 -19.74 7.20
C GLN A 15 1.15 -18.94 6.08
N LYS A 16 0.03 -18.32 6.36
CA LYS A 16 -0.77 -17.63 5.35
C LYS A 16 -0.80 -16.13 5.54
N ILE A 17 -1.10 -15.67 6.74
CA ILE A 17 -1.26 -14.24 6.98
C ILE A 17 0.07 -13.59 7.32
N TRP A 18 0.24 -12.39 6.81
CA TRP A 18 1.26 -11.44 7.24
C TRP A 18 0.54 -10.21 7.77
N LEU A 19 0.83 -9.82 8.99
CA LEU A 19 0.25 -8.62 9.61
C LEU A 19 1.39 -7.79 10.15
N GLY A 20 1.49 -6.56 9.70
CA GLY A 20 2.61 -5.73 10.08
C GLY A 20 2.30 -4.25 10.08
N TYR A 21 3.27 -3.51 10.56
CA TYR A 21 3.27 -2.06 10.61
C TYR A 21 4.04 -1.51 9.42
N VAL A 22 3.48 -0.49 8.77
CA VAL A 22 4.09 0.14 7.59
C VAL A 22 4.01 1.66 7.74
N GLU A 23 5.11 2.34 7.44
CA GLU A 23 5.13 3.81 7.34
C GLU A 23 5.48 4.22 5.92
N LEU A 24 4.68 5.15 5.41
CA LEU A 24 4.93 5.81 4.13
C LEU A 24 5.46 7.20 4.44
N GLY A 25 6.72 7.46 4.12
CA GLY A 25 7.39 8.72 4.47
C GLY A 25 6.76 9.95 3.83
N PRO A 26 7.04 11.16 4.37
CA PRO A 26 6.48 12.40 3.84
C PRO A 26 6.77 12.56 2.35
N GLY A 27 5.74 12.93 1.58
CA GLY A 27 5.83 13.20 0.15
C GLY A 27 6.11 11.98 -0.72
N LEU A 28 6.22 10.78 -0.16
CA LEU A 28 6.58 9.60 -0.91
C LEU A 28 5.45 9.19 -1.88
N VAL A 29 5.85 8.79 -3.07
CA VAL A 29 4.97 8.20 -4.09
C VAL A 29 5.59 6.87 -4.50
N SER A 30 4.83 5.79 -4.43
CA SER A 30 5.33 4.48 -4.83
C SER A 30 5.49 4.36 -6.34
N ALA A 31 6.22 3.35 -6.79
CA ALA A 31 6.18 2.94 -8.19
C ALA A 31 4.77 2.41 -8.54
N VAL A 32 4.46 2.38 -9.82
CA VAL A 32 3.23 1.76 -10.33
C VAL A 32 3.43 0.25 -10.26
N HIS A 33 2.54 -0.45 -9.54
CA HIS A 33 2.75 -1.86 -9.27
C HIS A 33 1.44 -2.59 -8.94
N HIS A 34 1.53 -3.92 -8.89
CA HIS A 34 0.51 -4.79 -8.31
C HIS A 34 1.18 -5.88 -7.48
N HIS A 35 0.40 -6.63 -6.73
CA HIS A 35 0.92 -7.66 -5.84
C HIS A 35 0.56 -9.08 -6.29
N GLY A 36 0.27 -9.26 -7.57
CA GLY A 36 -0.09 -10.58 -8.10
C GLY A 36 -1.33 -11.12 -7.43
N GLU A 37 -1.29 -12.35 -6.99
CA GLU A 37 -2.42 -13.01 -6.33
C GLU A 37 -2.62 -12.59 -4.88
N ALA A 38 -1.69 -11.83 -4.30
CA ALA A 38 -1.83 -11.38 -2.91
C ALA A 38 -2.95 -10.37 -2.77
N GLU A 39 -3.70 -10.53 -1.69
CA GLU A 39 -4.75 -9.61 -1.27
C GLU A 39 -4.27 -8.89 -0.02
N SER A 40 -4.55 -7.59 0.09
CA SER A 40 -4.16 -6.80 1.27
C SER A 40 -5.33 -6.04 1.84
N GLY A 41 -5.36 -5.97 3.16
CA GLY A 41 -6.23 -5.07 3.91
C GLY A 41 -5.36 -4.10 4.69
N ILE A 42 -5.73 -2.84 4.70
CA ILE A 42 -4.95 -1.77 5.32
C ILE A 42 -5.84 -1.00 6.29
N TYR A 43 -5.31 -0.72 7.47
CA TYR A 43 -5.94 0.20 8.42
C TYR A 43 -5.02 1.40 8.62
N ILE A 44 -5.55 2.61 8.38
CA ILE A 44 -4.78 3.85 8.53
C ILE A 44 -4.83 4.28 10.00
N ILE A 45 -3.66 4.35 10.63
CA ILE A 45 -3.52 4.83 12.00
C ILE A 45 -3.48 6.35 12.04
N SER A 46 -2.67 6.95 11.16
CA SER A 46 -2.50 8.41 11.09
C SER A 46 -1.98 8.83 9.74
N GLY A 47 -2.19 10.08 9.39
CA GLY A 47 -1.74 10.67 8.13
C GLY A 47 -2.82 10.67 7.07
N HIS A 48 -2.43 11.09 5.86
CA HIS A 48 -3.34 11.21 4.72
C HIS A 48 -2.69 10.55 3.50
N ALA A 49 -3.23 9.42 3.10
CA ALA A 49 -2.78 8.68 1.93
C ALA A 49 -3.75 8.86 0.76
N ARG A 50 -3.23 8.74 -0.45
CA ARG A 50 -4.03 8.64 -1.67
C ARG A 50 -3.60 7.40 -2.42
N PHE A 51 -4.58 6.59 -2.81
CA PHE A 51 -4.38 5.40 -3.63
C PHE A 51 -4.98 5.65 -4.99
N CYS A 52 -4.15 5.62 -6.03
CA CYS A 52 -4.62 5.72 -7.41
C CYS A 52 -4.58 4.33 -8.02
N SER A 53 -5.69 3.87 -8.57
CA SER A 53 -5.80 2.49 -9.05
C SER A 53 -6.40 2.40 -10.45
N GLY A 54 -6.26 1.21 -11.02
CA GLY A 54 -6.73 0.90 -12.37
C GLY A 54 -5.62 0.99 -13.40
N GLU A 55 -5.91 0.54 -14.61
CA GLU A 55 -4.91 0.50 -15.68
C GLU A 55 -4.35 1.87 -16.03
N ARG A 56 -5.16 2.92 -15.87
CA ARG A 56 -4.77 4.30 -16.16
C ARG A 56 -4.52 5.11 -14.90
N LEU A 57 -4.61 4.50 -13.74
CA LEU A 57 -4.45 5.16 -12.43
C LEU A 57 -5.37 6.37 -12.27
N ASP A 58 -6.56 6.31 -12.81
CA ASP A 58 -7.52 7.40 -12.85
C ASP A 58 -8.65 7.28 -11.83
N ASP A 59 -8.48 6.40 -10.85
CA ASP A 59 -9.40 6.25 -9.71
C ASP A 59 -8.67 6.60 -8.40
N PRO A 60 -8.55 7.90 -8.06
CA PRO A 60 -7.93 8.30 -6.82
C PRO A 60 -8.90 8.15 -5.66
N GLN A 61 -8.44 7.53 -4.57
CA GLN A 61 -9.20 7.41 -3.34
C GLN A 61 -8.32 7.79 -2.16
N ASP A 62 -8.80 8.69 -1.33
CA ASP A 62 -8.09 9.15 -0.16
C ASP A 62 -8.48 8.35 1.07
N ALA A 63 -7.50 8.14 1.96
CA ALA A 63 -7.69 7.45 3.22
C ALA A 63 -6.99 8.20 4.34
N GLN A 64 -7.65 8.31 5.48
CA GLN A 64 -7.17 9.00 6.67
C GLN A 64 -7.33 8.11 7.90
N ALA A 65 -6.92 8.60 9.06
CA ALA A 65 -6.99 7.85 10.32
C ALA A 65 -8.37 7.23 10.52
N GLY A 66 -8.40 5.92 10.79
CA GLY A 66 -9.62 5.16 11.00
C GLY A 66 -10.19 4.50 9.75
N ASP A 67 -9.67 4.81 8.57
CA ASP A 67 -10.16 4.22 7.33
C ASP A 67 -9.55 2.85 7.07
N PHE A 68 -10.33 2.00 6.42
CA PHE A 68 -9.89 0.71 5.91
C PHE A 68 -9.76 0.78 4.39
N VAL A 69 -8.67 0.20 3.86
CA VAL A 69 -8.42 0.13 2.42
C VAL A 69 -8.25 -1.33 2.03
N TRP A 70 -8.95 -1.74 0.98
CA TRP A 70 -8.80 -3.07 0.42
C TRP A 70 -8.06 -3.00 -0.91
N VAL A 71 -7.01 -3.81 -1.04
CA VAL A 71 -6.26 -3.94 -2.29
C VAL A 71 -6.49 -5.36 -2.83
N PRO A 72 -7.38 -5.51 -3.81
CA PRO A 72 -7.66 -6.83 -4.39
C PRO A 72 -6.47 -7.39 -5.17
N PRO A 73 -6.45 -8.71 -5.42
CA PRO A 73 -5.41 -9.30 -6.26
C PRO A 73 -5.32 -8.61 -7.62
N HIS A 74 -4.11 -8.51 -8.14
CA HIS A 74 -3.78 -7.96 -9.47
C HIS A 74 -4.12 -6.49 -9.71
N LEU A 75 -4.59 -5.77 -8.69
CA LEU A 75 -4.93 -4.35 -8.86
C LEU A 75 -3.67 -3.52 -9.04
N VAL A 76 -3.55 -2.91 -10.21
CA VAL A 76 -2.48 -1.94 -10.49
C VAL A 76 -2.78 -0.66 -9.73
N HIS A 77 -1.81 -0.18 -8.95
CA HIS A 77 -2.00 1.01 -8.11
C HIS A 77 -0.70 1.73 -7.80
N VAL A 78 -0.88 2.94 -7.30
CA VAL A 78 0.16 3.78 -6.71
C VAL A 78 -0.35 4.23 -5.36
N GLU A 79 0.51 4.23 -4.36
CA GLU A 79 0.19 4.80 -3.05
C GLU A 79 1.03 6.05 -2.81
N MET A 80 0.38 7.09 -2.31
CA MET A 80 0.98 8.40 -2.11
C MET A 80 0.74 8.90 -0.70
N ASN A 81 1.76 9.52 -0.11
CA ASN A 81 1.58 10.34 1.08
C ASN A 81 1.30 11.78 0.65
N MET A 82 0.12 12.27 1.00
CA MET A 82 -0.32 13.62 0.60
C MET A 82 0.30 14.73 1.44
N SER A 83 0.94 14.38 2.56
CA SER A 83 1.63 15.34 3.40
C SER A 83 3.12 15.38 3.05
N MET A 84 3.68 16.58 3.03
CA MET A 84 5.13 16.76 2.85
C MET A 84 5.87 16.75 4.20
N ASN A 85 5.15 16.70 5.32
CA ASN A 85 5.73 16.85 6.66
C ASN A 85 5.53 15.65 7.56
N GLU A 86 4.43 14.90 7.37
CA GLU A 86 4.03 13.82 8.28
C GLU A 86 4.02 12.47 7.55
N PRO A 87 4.44 11.38 8.22
CA PRO A 87 4.31 10.05 7.63
C PRO A 87 2.84 9.60 7.64
N VAL A 88 2.51 8.66 6.76
CA VAL A 88 1.31 7.83 6.89
C VAL A 88 1.71 6.59 7.66
N ARG A 89 0.99 6.30 8.75
CA ARG A 89 1.20 5.10 9.55
C ARG A 89 0.01 4.16 9.37
N MET A 90 0.31 2.90 9.10
CA MET A 90 -0.74 1.94 8.80
C MET A 90 -0.40 0.54 9.29
N VAL A 91 -1.43 -0.25 9.52
CA VAL A 91 -1.31 -1.69 9.72
C VAL A 91 -1.75 -2.36 8.42
N VAL A 92 -0.96 -3.29 7.94
CA VAL A 92 -1.24 -4.02 6.70
C VAL A 92 -1.38 -5.50 6.99
N ALA A 93 -2.49 -6.08 6.56
CA ALA A 93 -2.71 -7.52 6.52
C ALA A 93 -2.54 -7.99 5.07
N ARG A 94 -1.79 -9.06 4.88
CA ARG A 94 -1.53 -9.61 3.55
C ARG A 94 -1.79 -11.11 3.57
N SER A 95 -2.34 -11.64 2.48
CA SER A 95 -2.79 -13.04 2.39
C SER A 95 -1.66 -14.05 2.17
N THR A 96 -0.42 -13.60 2.04
CA THR A 96 0.75 -14.46 1.85
C THR A 96 1.98 -13.88 2.53
N GLN A 97 2.92 -14.76 2.87
CA GLN A 97 4.22 -14.36 3.41
C GLN A 97 5.12 -13.75 2.34
N ALA A 98 4.95 -14.15 1.09
CA ALA A 98 5.78 -13.66 0.00
C ALA A 98 5.53 -12.17 -0.23
N ALA A 99 6.60 -11.39 -0.35
CA ALA A 99 6.53 -9.97 -0.66
C ALA A 99 6.40 -9.79 -2.17
N LEU A 100 5.22 -10.10 -2.71
CA LEU A 100 4.97 -10.04 -4.15
C LEU A 100 4.78 -8.60 -4.57
N THR A 101 5.66 -8.11 -5.44
CA THR A 101 5.56 -6.78 -6.03
C THR A 101 6.02 -6.85 -7.47
N PHE A 102 5.13 -6.49 -8.38
CA PHE A 102 5.39 -6.49 -9.82
C PHE A 102 5.22 -5.07 -10.34
N ASN A 103 6.34 -4.41 -10.66
CA ASN A 103 6.30 -3.07 -11.22
C ASN A 103 5.84 -3.13 -12.67
N VAL A 104 5.01 -2.18 -13.06
CA VAL A 104 4.50 -2.07 -14.43
C VAL A 104 4.77 -0.66 -14.95
N PRO A 105 4.75 -0.45 -16.28
CA PRO A 105 5.00 0.88 -16.83
C PRO A 105 3.98 1.91 -16.35
N THR A 106 4.45 3.12 -16.09
CA THR A 106 3.56 4.26 -15.79
C THR A 106 2.76 4.61 -17.05
N PRO A 107 1.43 4.82 -16.94
CA PRO A 107 0.64 5.25 -18.08
C PRO A 107 1.17 6.55 -18.67
N ASP A 108 1.12 6.66 -20.00
CA ASP A 108 1.62 7.84 -20.71
C ASP A 108 0.93 9.12 -20.22
N GLY A 109 1.73 10.13 -19.89
CA GLY A 109 1.23 11.42 -19.44
C GLY A 109 0.68 11.45 -18.02
N TRP A 110 0.69 10.33 -17.31
CA TRP A 110 0.21 10.30 -15.92
C TRP A 110 1.23 10.92 -14.99
N THR A 111 0.74 11.78 -14.11
CA THR A 111 1.52 12.33 -12.99
C THR A 111 0.73 12.18 -11.70
N PRO A 112 1.43 12.05 -10.55
CA PRO A 112 0.74 11.90 -9.27
C PRO A 112 -0.19 13.06 -8.98
N PRO A 113 -1.49 12.82 -8.77
CA PRO A 113 -2.47 13.89 -8.48
C PRO A 113 -2.38 14.30 -7.01
N ARG A 114 -1.71 15.40 -6.76
CA ARG A 114 -1.58 15.97 -5.41
C ARG A 114 -2.60 17.05 -5.14
#